data_16e2f1d01e8be8a5b75cf517ca88c670
#
_entry.id   16e2f1d01e8be8a5b75cf517ca88c670
#
_cell.length_a   1.000
_cell.length_b   1.000
_cell.length_c   1.000
_cell.angle_alpha   90.00
_cell.angle_beta   90.00
_cell.angle_gamma   90.00
#
_symmetry.space_group_name_H-M   'P 1'
#
loop_
_entity.id
_entity.type
_entity.pdbx_description
1 polymer ?
#
loop_
_entity_poly.entity_id
_entity_poly.type
_entity_poly.pdbx_seq_one_letter_code
_entity_poly.pdbx_strand_id
1 'polypeptide(L)'
;MNYNYRRMFFLAMTCLLCLAGHAGASTRATSGESSDRGAGRLIVYRIPTIGKFVIVHVYVDDVVVGTIAYGGTYEGLLKPGHHVLSVLATPRPKWPERPPTIVDVRSGRTYRFTAMGNGRGNLILRPAD
;
A
#
# COMPACT_ATOMS: atom_id res chain seq x y z
N MET A 1 -21.02 -28.03 16.12
CA MET A 1 -21.63 -26.86 16.76
C MET A 1 -22.28 -26.02 15.68
N ASN A 2 -23.59 -25.96 15.72
CA ASN A 2 -24.45 -25.41 14.68
C ASN A 2 -24.60 -23.90 14.90
N TYR A 3 -24.22 -23.09 13.95
CA TYR A 3 -24.63 -21.69 13.92
C TYR A 3 -25.83 -21.53 12.99
N ASN A 4 -26.96 -21.33 13.59
CA ASN A 4 -28.24 -21.09 12.96
C ASN A 4 -28.28 -19.72 12.30
N TYR A 5 -28.37 -19.70 10.98
CA TYR A 5 -28.85 -18.56 10.25
C TYR A 5 -30.35 -18.42 10.40
N ARG A 6 -30.83 -17.60 11.30
CA ARG A 6 -32.25 -17.23 11.35
C ARG A 6 -32.51 -16.11 10.36
N ARG A 7 -33.24 -16.49 9.34
CA ARG A 7 -34.02 -15.69 8.45
C ARG A 7 -34.77 -14.56 9.17
N MET A 8 -34.69 -13.36 8.67
CA MET A 8 -35.74 -12.38 8.87
C MET A 8 -36.08 -11.73 7.54
N PHE A 9 -37.17 -12.21 6.99
CA PHE A 9 -38.02 -11.58 5.99
C PHE A 9 -38.82 -10.48 6.69
N PHE A 10 -38.85 -9.27 6.15
CA PHE A 10 -39.95 -8.32 6.23
C PHE A 10 -39.85 -7.43 5.04
N LEU A 11 -40.69 -7.62 4.14
CA LEU A 11 -42.02 -7.02 3.81
C LEU A 11 -41.89 -5.63 3.19
N ALA A 12 -42.29 -5.65 1.93
CA ALA A 12 -42.57 -4.52 1.08
C ALA A 12 -43.55 -3.54 1.71
N MET A 13 -43.30 -2.26 1.51
CA MET A 13 -44.35 -1.26 1.56
C MET A 13 -44.08 -0.21 0.47
N THR A 14 -44.90 -0.30 -0.53
CA THR A 14 -45.17 0.66 -1.57
C THR A 14 -45.56 2.01 -0.98
N CYS A 15 -44.97 3.09 -1.41
CA CYS A 15 -45.60 4.39 -1.38
C CYS A 15 -45.22 5.24 -2.60
N LEU A 16 -46.22 5.75 -3.17
CA LEU A 16 -46.48 6.31 -4.47
C LEU A 16 -46.08 7.80 -4.53
N LEU A 17 -45.59 8.21 -5.68
CA LEU A 17 -45.56 9.55 -6.30
C LEU A 17 -45.35 10.79 -5.43
N CYS A 18 -44.24 11.52 -5.72
CA CYS A 18 -44.27 12.98 -5.90
C CYS A 18 -43.28 13.35 -7.01
N LEU A 19 -43.77 13.75 -8.16
CA LEU A 19 -43.04 14.52 -9.15
C LEU A 19 -42.81 15.94 -8.58
N ALA A 20 -41.58 16.31 -8.38
CA ALA A 20 -41.16 17.71 -8.37
C ALA A 20 -39.76 17.77 -8.98
N GLY A 21 -39.67 18.35 -10.16
CA GLY A 21 -38.40 18.59 -10.84
C GLY A 21 -37.58 19.60 -10.06
N HIS A 22 -36.38 19.19 -9.71
CA HIS A 22 -35.31 20.12 -9.35
C HIS A 22 -34.14 19.79 -10.25
N ALA A 23 -33.83 20.71 -11.14
CA ALA A 23 -32.55 20.79 -11.80
C ALA A 23 -31.48 20.97 -10.73
N GLY A 24 -30.97 19.87 -10.20
CA GLY A 24 -29.84 19.80 -9.28
C GLY A 24 -28.57 19.73 -10.09
N ALA A 25 -27.79 20.79 -10.02
CA ALA A 25 -26.42 20.81 -10.52
C ALA A 25 -25.68 19.57 -10.04
N SER A 26 -25.18 18.78 -11.00
CA SER A 26 -24.25 17.67 -10.75
C SER A 26 -22.99 18.23 -10.11
N THR A 27 -22.95 18.26 -8.80
CA THR A 27 -21.70 18.46 -8.08
C THR A 27 -20.90 17.17 -8.23
N ARG A 28 -20.11 17.14 -9.28
CA ARG A 28 -19.10 16.09 -9.50
C ARG A 28 -18.15 16.17 -8.33
N ALA A 29 -18.32 15.29 -7.38
CA ALA A 29 -17.39 15.13 -6.27
C ALA A 29 -16.06 14.61 -6.85
N THR A 30 -15.16 15.55 -7.13
CA THR A 30 -13.77 15.30 -7.48
C THR A 30 -13.00 14.98 -6.20
N SER A 31 -13.28 13.83 -5.60
CA SER A 31 -12.66 13.41 -4.33
C SER A 31 -11.40 12.58 -4.50
N GLY A 32 -10.77 12.57 -5.67
CA GLY A 32 -9.60 11.73 -5.94
C GLY A 32 -8.31 12.46 -6.30
N GLU A 33 -8.36 13.72 -6.69
CA GLU A 33 -7.25 14.36 -7.40
C GLU A 33 -6.37 15.30 -6.55
N SER A 34 -6.79 15.59 -5.32
CA SER A 34 -6.05 16.52 -4.46
C SER A 34 -4.91 15.87 -3.68
N SER A 35 -4.90 14.55 -3.51
CA SER A 35 -3.88 13.85 -2.71
C SER A 35 -2.55 13.67 -3.44
N ASP A 36 -2.54 13.66 -4.77
CA ASP A 36 -1.35 13.38 -5.57
C ASP A 36 -0.42 14.59 -5.73
N ARG A 37 -0.97 15.81 -5.69
CA ARG A 37 -0.16 17.03 -5.93
C ARG A 37 0.82 17.37 -4.83
N GLY A 38 0.68 16.77 -3.67
CA GLY A 38 1.55 16.99 -2.52
C GLY A 38 2.34 15.76 -2.08
N ALA A 39 2.20 14.64 -2.74
CA ALA A 39 2.85 13.39 -2.33
C ALA A 39 4.29 13.27 -2.86
N GLY A 40 5.13 12.55 -2.14
CA GLY A 40 6.38 12.00 -2.65
C GLY A 40 6.14 10.64 -3.29
N ARG A 41 6.96 10.25 -4.24
CA ARG A 41 6.90 8.94 -4.91
C ARG A 41 7.94 8.01 -4.32
N LEU A 42 7.51 6.83 -3.87
CA LEU A 42 8.39 5.76 -3.42
C LEU A 42 8.51 4.69 -4.49
N ILE A 43 9.73 4.31 -4.83
CA ILE A 43 10.04 3.22 -5.74
C ILE A 43 10.98 2.26 -5.03
N VAL A 44 10.62 0.98 -4.96
CA VAL A 44 11.46 -0.06 -4.37
C VAL A 44 11.74 -1.14 -5.40
N TYR A 45 12.99 -1.25 -5.77
CA TYR A 45 13.49 -2.32 -6.64
C TYR A 45 13.89 -3.54 -5.82
N ARG A 46 13.70 -4.71 -6.37
CA ARG A 46 14.16 -5.95 -5.79
C ARG A 46 15.29 -6.54 -6.63
N ILE A 47 16.44 -6.81 -6.00
CA ILE A 47 17.52 -7.49 -6.72
C ILE A 47 17.18 -8.97 -6.94
N PRO A 48 17.61 -9.56 -8.09
CA PRO A 48 17.33 -10.96 -8.42
C PRO A 48 17.94 -11.98 -7.43
N THR A 49 19.06 -11.64 -6.80
CA THR A 49 19.82 -12.53 -5.90
C THR A 49 19.08 -12.91 -4.61
N ILE A 50 17.99 -12.23 -4.27
CA ILE A 50 17.16 -12.58 -3.10
C ILE A 50 16.54 -13.99 -3.26
N GLY A 51 16.35 -14.46 -4.49
CA GLY A 51 15.82 -15.79 -4.79
C GLY A 51 14.47 -15.75 -5.51
N LYS A 52 14.29 -16.65 -6.48
CA LYS A 52 13.16 -16.66 -7.40
C LYS A 52 11.79 -16.82 -6.71
N PHE A 53 11.73 -17.59 -5.63
CA PHE A 53 10.49 -17.93 -4.92
C PHE A 53 10.24 -17.08 -3.67
N VAL A 54 11.04 -16.04 -3.48
CA VAL A 54 10.90 -15.14 -2.34
C VAL A 54 9.99 -13.97 -2.73
N ILE A 55 9.04 -13.63 -1.89
CA ILE A 55 8.22 -12.42 -2.00
C ILE A 55 8.74 -11.40 -1.00
N VAL A 56 8.96 -10.18 -1.44
CA VAL A 56 9.35 -9.05 -0.59
C VAL A 56 8.12 -8.23 -0.26
N HIS A 57 7.82 -8.08 1.01
CA HIS A 57 6.77 -7.20 1.51
C HIS A 57 7.38 -5.85 1.85
N VAL A 58 6.78 -4.77 1.35
CA VAL A 58 7.19 -3.39 1.62
C VAL A 58 6.29 -2.83 2.72
N TYR A 59 6.91 -2.25 3.73
CA TYR A 59 6.23 -1.62 4.86
C TYR A 59 6.54 -0.13 4.91
N VAL A 60 5.53 0.64 5.21
CA VAL A 60 5.64 2.07 5.57
C VAL A 60 4.94 2.23 6.91
N ASP A 61 5.65 2.76 7.90
CA ASP A 61 5.13 2.98 9.25
C ASP A 61 4.45 1.72 9.82
N ASP A 62 5.12 0.56 9.68
CA ASP A 62 4.68 -0.77 10.07
C ASP A 62 3.45 -1.34 9.32
N VAL A 63 2.92 -0.63 8.35
CA VAL A 63 1.82 -1.10 7.50
C VAL A 63 2.37 -1.67 6.19
N VAL A 64 1.90 -2.86 5.78
CA VAL A 64 2.21 -3.43 4.47
C VAL A 64 1.54 -2.59 3.40
N VAL A 65 2.33 -1.98 2.53
CA VAL A 65 1.83 -1.15 1.42
C VAL A 65 1.89 -1.87 0.07
N GLY A 66 2.68 -2.94 -0.02
CA GLY A 66 2.76 -3.74 -1.24
C GLY A 66 3.72 -4.91 -1.14
N THR A 67 3.76 -5.68 -2.22
CA THR A 67 4.63 -6.86 -2.35
C THR A 67 5.37 -6.82 -3.67
N ILE A 68 6.58 -7.38 -3.70
CA ILE A 68 7.42 -7.46 -4.89
C ILE A 68 7.79 -8.92 -5.15
N ALA A 69 7.32 -9.46 -6.26
CA ALA A 69 7.71 -10.76 -6.76
C ALA A 69 9.05 -10.70 -7.52
N TYR A 70 9.54 -11.83 -7.99
CA TYR A 70 10.78 -11.91 -8.78
C TYR A 70 10.71 -11.01 -10.02
N GLY A 71 11.75 -10.16 -10.19
CA GLY A 71 11.83 -9.20 -11.29
C GLY A 71 10.87 -8.01 -11.18
N GLY A 72 10.15 -7.89 -10.07
CA GLY A 72 9.18 -6.81 -9.85
C GLY A 72 9.77 -5.58 -9.17
N THR A 73 8.93 -4.54 -9.14
CA THR A 73 9.19 -3.25 -8.50
C THR A 73 7.91 -2.83 -7.79
N TYR A 74 8.04 -2.19 -6.64
CA TYR A 74 6.94 -1.51 -5.97
C TYR A 74 7.00 -0.02 -6.27
N GLU A 75 5.86 0.58 -6.58
CA GLU A 75 5.69 2.03 -6.69
C GLU A 75 4.47 2.45 -5.87
N GLY A 76 4.62 3.53 -5.12
CA GLY A 76 3.56 4.09 -4.30
C GLY A 76 3.77 5.56 -3.99
N LEU A 77 2.75 6.20 -3.44
CA LEU A 77 2.79 7.58 -3.00
C LEU A 77 2.89 7.63 -1.48
N LEU A 78 3.71 8.55 -0.97
CA LEU A 78 3.87 8.83 0.44
C LEU A 78 3.49 10.28 0.72
N LYS A 79 2.77 10.50 1.82
CA LYS A 79 2.54 11.86 2.33
C LYS A 79 3.88 12.50 2.72
N PRO A 80 4.03 13.83 2.61
CA PRO A 80 5.20 14.51 3.14
C PRO A 80 5.34 14.29 4.64
N GLY A 81 6.58 14.14 5.12
CA GLY A 81 6.90 13.91 6.52
C GLY A 81 7.89 12.79 6.73
N HIS A 82 8.12 12.43 8.00
CA HIS A 82 8.99 11.34 8.39
C HIS A 82 8.26 10.01 8.27
N HIS A 83 8.89 9.06 7.58
CA HIS A 83 8.37 7.70 7.43
C HIS A 83 9.44 6.67 7.76
N VAL A 84 9.02 5.55 8.30
CA VAL A 84 9.85 4.39 8.56
C VAL A 84 9.57 3.35 7.50
N LEU A 85 10.53 3.14 6.62
CA LEU A 85 10.45 2.11 5.58
C LEU A 85 11.12 0.84 6.08
N SER A 86 10.55 -0.31 5.76
CA SER A 86 11.19 -1.60 6.00
C SER A 86 10.70 -2.63 5.00
N VAL A 87 11.44 -3.71 4.86
CA VAL A 87 11.10 -4.82 3.98
C VAL A 87 11.23 -6.14 4.72
N LEU A 88 10.37 -7.09 4.38
CA LEU A 88 10.39 -8.44 4.90
C LEU A 88 10.24 -9.42 3.76
N ALA A 89 11.03 -10.49 3.77
CA ALA A 89 10.92 -11.56 2.79
C ALA A 89 10.11 -12.75 3.33
N THR A 90 9.33 -13.38 2.46
CA THR A 90 8.68 -14.67 2.74
C THR A 90 9.11 -15.72 1.71
N PRO A 91 9.37 -16.97 2.17
CA PRO A 91 9.26 -17.50 3.52
C PRO A 91 10.32 -16.94 4.48
N ARG A 92 9.93 -16.78 5.74
CA ARG A 92 10.66 -16.08 6.80
C ARG A 92 12.02 -16.64 7.24
N PRO A 93 12.36 -17.94 7.12
CA PRO A 93 13.51 -18.48 7.84
C PRO A 93 14.86 -17.88 7.47
N LYS A 94 14.97 -17.25 6.29
CA LYS A 94 16.23 -16.65 5.82
C LYS A 94 16.40 -15.17 6.19
N TRP A 95 15.30 -14.48 6.56
CA TRP A 95 15.26 -13.04 6.73
C TRP A 95 14.39 -12.67 7.94
N PRO A 96 14.85 -12.99 9.17
CA PRO A 96 14.00 -12.88 10.37
C PRO A 96 13.75 -11.45 10.82
N GLU A 97 14.65 -10.54 10.51
CA GLU A 97 14.61 -9.16 10.95
C GLU A 97 14.17 -8.21 9.84
N ARG A 98 13.61 -7.10 10.25
CA ARG A 98 13.11 -6.04 9.40
C ARG A 98 13.76 -4.70 9.79
N PRO A 99 15.03 -4.47 9.41
CA PRO A 99 15.72 -3.25 9.76
C PRO A 99 15.00 -2.02 9.19
N PRO A 100 14.77 -0.98 10.02
CA PRO A 100 14.11 0.24 9.57
C PRO A 100 15.06 1.11 8.75
N THR A 101 14.48 1.81 7.78
CA THR A 101 15.12 2.90 7.03
C THR A 101 14.26 4.15 7.18
N ILE A 102 14.79 5.19 7.80
CA ILE A 102 14.07 6.45 7.98
C ILE A 102 14.21 7.29 6.72
N VAL A 103 13.10 7.83 6.24
CA VAL A 103 13.06 8.73 5.09
C VAL A 103 12.24 9.98 5.41
N ASP A 104 12.77 11.14 5.06
CA ASP A 104 12.08 12.42 5.14
C ASP A 104 11.49 12.76 3.78
N VAL A 105 10.19 12.54 3.66
CA VAL A 105 9.46 12.68 2.38
C VAL A 105 9.06 14.12 2.16
N ARG A 106 9.44 14.65 1.01
CA ARG A 106 9.06 15.98 0.53
C ARG A 106 8.13 15.88 -0.67
N SER A 107 7.23 16.82 -0.76
CA SER A 107 6.29 16.94 -1.86
C SER A 107 6.98 16.92 -3.23
N GLY A 108 6.45 16.12 -4.15
CA GLY A 108 6.92 16.03 -5.53
C GLY A 108 8.28 15.34 -5.72
N ARG A 109 8.91 14.83 -4.64
CA ARG A 109 10.19 14.11 -4.73
C ARG A 109 9.98 12.62 -4.95
N THR A 110 10.92 12.02 -5.68
CA THR A 110 11.00 10.56 -5.86
C THR A 110 12.13 9.99 -5.03
N TYR A 111 11.79 8.95 -4.27
CA TYR A 111 12.68 8.19 -3.40
C TYR A 111 12.82 6.79 -3.96
N ARG A 112 14.04 6.40 -4.28
CA ARG A 112 14.37 5.10 -4.86
C ARG A 112 15.18 4.28 -3.88
N PHE A 113 14.76 3.04 -3.68
CA PHE A 113 15.48 2.08 -2.84
C PHE A 113 15.62 0.76 -3.55
N THR A 114 16.65 0.04 -3.16
CA THR A 114 16.86 -1.36 -3.58
C THR A 114 16.74 -2.26 -2.36
N ALA A 115 15.83 -3.22 -2.43
CA ALA A 115 15.71 -4.30 -1.45
C ALA A 115 16.77 -5.37 -1.77
N MET A 116 17.67 -5.60 -0.82
CA MET A 116 18.80 -6.52 -0.98
C MET A 116 19.21 -7.18 0.34
N GLY A 117 19.87 -8.31 0.27
CA GLY A 117 20.47 -8.96 1.44
C GLY A 117 21.74 -8.21 1.87
N ASN A 118 21.94 -8.08 3.18
CA ASN A 118 23.13 -7.43 3.75
C ASN A 118 24.31 -8.39 3.98
N GLY A 119 24.21 -9.65 3.55
CA GLY A 119 25.20 -10.71 3.80
C GLY A 119 25.17 -11.29 5.21
N ARG A 120 24.41 -10.71 6.15
CA ARG A 120 24.25 -11.18 7.55
C ARG A 120 22.90 -11.83 7.81
N GLY A 121 22.17 -12.18 6.75
CA GLY A 121 20.86 -12.80 6.86
C GLY A 121 19.70 -11.83 7.05
N ASN A 122 19.89 -10.53 6.81
CA ASN A 122 18.81 -9.54 6.85
C ASN A 122 18.54 -8.96 5.46
N LEU A 123 17.28 -8.69 5.20
CA LEU A 123 16.86 -7.91 4.04
C LEU A 123 16.83 -6.44 4.42
N ILE A 124 17.50 -5.61 3.64
CA ILE A 124 17.60 -4.17 3.88
C ILE A 124 17.15 -3.37 2.66
N LEU A 125 16.78 -2.12 2.91
CA LEU A 125 16.60 -1.10 1.88
C LEU A 125 17.87 -0.25 1.79
N ARG A 126 18.44 -0.17 0.60
CA ARG A 126 19.55 0.74 0.29
C ARG A 126 19.05 1.82 -0.67
N PRO A 127 19.34 3.10 -0.42
CA PRO A 127 19.07 4.14 -1.41
C PRO A 127 19.68 3.77 -2.77
N ALA A 128 18.91 3.99 -3.83
CA ALA A 128 19.35 3.83 -5.21
C ALA A 128 19.46 5.23 -5.83
N ASP A 129 20.64 5.57 -6.29
CA ASP A 129 20.93 6.80 -7.00
C ASP A 129 20.28 6.85 -8.38
#